data_066f6a0b36d9bc92dd133f6f69cf3eb1
#
_entry.id   066f6a0b36d9bc92dd133f6f69cf3eb1
#
_cell.length_a   1.000
_cell.length_b   1.000
_cell.length_c   1.000
_cell.angle_alpha   90.00
_cell.angle_beta   90.00
_cell.angle_gamma   90.00
#
_symmetry.space_group_name_H-M   'P 1'
#
loop_
_entity.id
_entity.type
_entity.pdbx_description
1 polymer ?
#
loop_
_entity_poly.entity_id
_entity_poly.type
_entity_poly.pdbx_seq_one_letter_code
_entity_poly.pdbx_strand_id
1 'polypeptide(L)'
;GQGKDKLVGGRGIIGCDGVSWCFDPGIFIDDDGTTYVTWGGGESNSRPNTDNFDIVKLNDAKDAPVGNGSHVKVNNLPTRKMLEASYIHKHKGTYYFSYSTGWQQGAPTIDYGTSNNVMGPYTWKGTILGDPSMNGRSINGNNNHHGIAEFKGHSYVVYHDRRIAKGHNGLEIIPADDGKAKPNEGYHRSVSVDEMFYNADGTIQTVKVTDEGPAQIENFDPYDWYPALTSSKQKGIRSRSNFVQGKAADHVLLPLSSKESWLRVSGVDFGTAATG
;
A
#
# COMPACT_ATOMS: atom_id res chain seq x y z
N GLY A 1 -13.65 12.08 -1.79
CA GLY A 1 -13.98 13.16 -1.23
C GLY A 1 -14.66 14.03 -1.31
N GLN A 2 -14.88 14.42 -0.86
CA GLN A 2 -15.28 14.94 -0.99
C GLN A 2 -15.99 15.91 -0.54
N GLY A 3 -15.70 16.66 0.27
CA GLY A 3 -16.28 17.92 0.59
C GLY A 3 -15.85 18.92 -0.50
N LYS A 4 -16.79 19.49 -1.20
CA LYS A 4 -16.54 20.57 -2.16
C LYS A 4 -15.64 21.66 -1.58
N ASP A 5 -15.64 21.78 -0.28
CA ASP A 5 -14.91 22.78 0.48
C ASP A 5 -13.44 22.45 0.67
N LYS A 6 -13.03 21.20 0.36
CA LYS A 6 -11.69 20.73 0.65
C LYS A 6 -10.86 20.41 -0.57
N LEU A 7 -11.52 20.14 -1.67
CA LEU A 7 -10.88 20.04 -2.96
C LEU A 7 -11.33 21.25 -3.77
N VAL A 8 -10.88 22.41 -3.34
CA VAL A 8 -11.26 23.69 -3.90
C VAL A 8 -11.28 23.61 -5.43
N GLY A 9 -12.46 23.28 -5.98
CA GLY A 9 -12.72 23.28 -7.40
C GLY A 9 -12.05 22.18 -8.23
N GLY A 10 -11.56 21.08 -7.64
CA GLY A 10 -10.82 20.06 -8.39
C GLY A 10 -9.61 20.62 -9.13
N ARG A 11 -9.06 21.71 -8.66
CA ARG A 11 -7.91 22.37 -9.25
C ARG A 11 -6.69 21.49 -9.13
N GLY A 12 -6.07 21.12 -10.25
CA GLY A 12 -4.78 20.47 -10.27
C GLY A 12 -3.73 21.37 -9.62
N ILE A 13 -3.03 20.87 -8.61
CA ILE A 13 -1.92 21.57 -7.97
C ILE A 13 -0.68 21.47 -8.85
N ILE A 14 -0.54 20.39 -9.60
CA ILE A 14 0.66 20.03 -10.37
C ILE A 14 0.24 19.67 -11.79
N GLY A 15 1.01 20.14 -12.78
CA GLY A 15 0.84 19.73 -14.17
C GLY A 15 1.33 18.32 -14.44
N CYS A 16 0.96 17.81 -15.59
CA CYS A 16 1.36 16.48 -16.07
C CYS A 16 2.46 16.54 -17.11
N ASP A 17 3.11 17.68 -17.24
CA ASP A 17 4.13 17.90 -18.25
C ASP A 17 5.32 16.97 -17.98
N GLY A 18 5.64 16.23 -18.99
CA GLY A 18 6.84 15.42 -18.98
C GLY A 18 6.68 13.97 -18.52
N VAL A 19 5.57 13.51 -17.90
CA VAL A 19 5.33 12.10 -17.58
C VAL A 19 4.39 11.42 -18.57
N SER A 20 4.57 10.13 -18.80
CA SER A 20 3.73 9.39 -19.75
C SER A 20 2.29 9.28 -19.26
N TRP A 21 2.13 9.00 -17.98
CA TRP A 21 0.84 8.91 -17.29
C TRP A 21 0.87 9.79 -16.04
N CYS A 22 -0.12 10.65 -15.93
CA CYS A 22 -0.24 11.56 -14.80
C CYS A 22 -1.24 11.00 -13.78
N PHE A 23 -0.77 10.05 -12.97
CA PHE A 23 -1.59 9.39 -11.97
C PHE A 23 -0.75 8.90 -10.77
N ASP A 24 -1.35 8.22 -9.84
CA ASP A 24 -0.76 7.62 -8.64
C ASP A 24 0.11 8.58 -7.83
N PRO A 25 -0.44 9.70 -7.33
CA PRO A 25 0.35 10.63 -6.53
C PRO A 25 0.75 9.99 -5.20
N GLY A 26 2.05 10.04 -4.90
CA GLY A 26 2.63 9.72 -3.60
C GLY A 26 2.93 11.00 -2.83
N ILE A 27 2.66 11.01 -1.53
CA ILE A 27 2.98 12.14 -0.65
C ILE A 27 4.02 11.69 0.36
N PHE A 28 5.06 12.48 0.52
CA PHE A 28 6.08 12.30 1.54
C PHE A 28 6.24 13.60 2.33
N ILE A 29 6.26 13.49 3.67
CA ILE A 29 6.54 14.58 4.59
C ILE A 29 7.85 14.27 5.27
N ASP A 30 8.84 15.12 5.09
CA ASP A 30 10.16 14.96 5.70
C ASP A 30 10.14 15.37 7.17
N ASP A 31 11.21 15.06 7.90
CA ASP A 31 11.36 15.32 9.34
C ASP A 31 11.26 16.82 9.69
N ASP A 32 11.60 17.70 8.76
CA ASP A 32 11.47 19.15 8.90
C ASP A 32 10.06 19.70 8.56
N GLY A 33 9.11 18.82 8.24
CA GLY A 33 7.75 19.16 7.83
C GLY A 33 7.61 19.53 6.36
N THR A 34 8.69 19.55 5.59
CA THR A 34 8.64 19.78 4.14
C THR A 34 7.87 18.67 3.44
N THR A 35 6.94 19.05 2.58
CA THR A 35 6.08 18.09 1.87
C THR A 35 6.51 17.97 0.42
N TYR A 36 6.61 16.75 -0.05
CA TYR A 36 6.92 16.40 -1.43
C TYR A 36 5.79 15.56 -2.02
N VAL A 37 5.55 15.74 -3.30
CA VAL A 37 4.61 14.94 -4.08
C VAL A 37 5.35 14.30 -5.24
N THR A 38 5.15 13.00 -5.40
CA THR A 38 5.58 12.26 -6.59
C THR A 38 4.35 11.85 -7.39
N TRP A 39 4.49 11.75 -8.70
CA TRP A 39 3.44 11.27 -9.58
C TRP A 39 4.05 10.76 -10.88
N GLY A 40 3.21 10.15 -11.71
CA GLY A 40 3.58 9.72 -13.04
C GLY A 40 3.68 8.23 -13.16
N GLY A 41 4.35 7.80 -14.17
CA GLY A 41 4.53 6.41 -14.54
C GLY A 41 4.26 6.17 -16.00
N GLY A 42 3.98 4.92 -16.31
CA GLY A 42 3.69 4.46 -17.65
C GLY A 42 4.92 4.11 -18.47
N GLU A 43 4.73 3.18 -19.37
CA GLU A 43 5.76 2.77 -20.31
C GLU A 43 5.63 3.56 -21.59
N SER A 44 6.62 4.36 -21.92
CA SER A 44 6.67 5.11 -23.17
C SER A 44 7.96 4.81 -23.91
N ASN A 45 7.85 4.60 -25.22
CA ASN A 45 9.02 4.48 -26.10
C ASN A 45 9.75 5.81 -26.29
N SER A 46 9.09 6.93 -26.01
CA SER A 46 9.65 8.27 -26.15
C SER A 46 10.36 8.75 -24.89
N ARG A 47 10.24 8.07 -23.76
CA ARG A 47 10.88 8.41 -22.50
C ARG A 47 11.78 7.30 -21.99
N PRO A 48 12.97 7.66 -21.52
CA PRO A 48 13.81 6.69 -20.82
C PRO A 48 13.09 6.14 -19.60
N ASN A 49 13.40 4.92 -19.28
CA ASN A 49 12.92 4.22 -18.08
C ASN A 49 13.21 4.96 -16.76
N THR A 50 14.20 5.86 -16.81
CA THR A 50 14.69 6.63 -15.68
C THR A 50 13.90 7.92 -15.40
N ASP A 51 12.94 8.27 -16.27
CA ASP A 51 12.25 9.57 -16.23
C ASP A 51 10.73 9.43 -16.23
N ASN A 52 10.21 8.30 -15.71
CA ASN A 52 8.77 8.02 -15.73
C ASN A 52 8.01 8.71 -14.59
N PHE A 53 8.69 9.18 -13.56
CA PHE A 53 8.10 9.85 -12.43
C PHE A 53 8.66 11.26 -12.26
N ASP A 54 7.81 12.14 -11.76
CA ASP A 54 8.22 13.47 -11.32
C ASP A 54 8.08 13.62 -9.81
N ILE A 55 8.81 14.56 -9.26
CA ILE A 55 8.75 14.96 -7.85
C ILE A 55 8.77 16.48 -7.75
N VAL A 56 8.00 17.02 -6.82
CA VAL A 56 7.99 18.45 -6.51
C VAL A 56 7.85 18.67 -5.01
N LYS A 57 8.47 19.73 -4.51
CA LYS A 57 8.24 20.27 -3.18
C LYS A 57 6.96 21.11 -3.19
N LEU A 58 6.13 20.99 -2.15
CA LEU A 58 5.00 21.90 -1.92
C LEU A 58 5.41 23.08 -1.04
N ASN A 59 4.66 24.17 -1.15
CA ASN A 59 4.75 25.30 -0.23
C ASN A 59 4.25 24.93 1.19
N ASP A 60 4.44 25.83 2.14
CA ASP A 60 4.06 25.58 3.54
C ASP A 60 2.56 25.35 3.72
N ALA A 61 1.73 25.99 2.89
CA ALA A 61 0.27 25.77 2.87
C ALA A 61 -0.12 24.42 2.24
N LYS A 62 0.82 23.73 1.58
CA LYS A 62 0.63 22.43 0.90
C LYS A 62 -0.42 22.46 -0.21
N ASP A 63 -0.64 23.61 -0.80
CA ASP A 63 -1.65 23.84 -1.84
C ASP A 63 -1.07 24.27 -3.19
N ALA A 64 0.24 24.46 -3.28
CA ALA A 64 0.94 24.81 -4.51
C ALA A 64 2.38 24.25 -4.55
N PRO A 65 2.91 23.93 -5.75
CA PRO A 65 4.30 23.54 -5.92
C PRO A 65 5.24 24.73 -5.71
N VAL A 66 6.43 24.46 -5.20
CA VAL A 66 7.55 25.40 -5.16
C VAL A 66 8.45 25.14 -6.37
N GLY A 67 8.38 26.02 -7.35
CA GLY A 67 9.11 25.85 -8.60
C GLY A 67 8.51 24.77 -9.51
N ASN A 68 9.33 24.33 -10.46
CA ASN A 68 8.97 23.24 -11.37
C ASN A 68 9.34 21.90 -10.77
N GLY A 69 8.57 20.87 -11.05
CA GLY A 69 8.91 19.51 -10.72
C GLY A 69 10.18 19.04 -11.43
N SER A 70 10.81 18.02 -10.89
CA SER A 70 11.97 17.35 -11.47
C SER A 70 11.66 15.91 -11.76
N HIS A 71 12.24 15.36 -12.84
CA HIS A 71 12.18 13.93 -13.09
C HIS A 71 12.95 13.16 -12.01
N VAL A 72 12.33 12.12 -11.47
CA VAL A 72 12.99 11.21 -10.55
C VAL A 72 13.93 10.30 -11.33
N LYS A 73 15.23 10.49 -11.12
CA LYS A 73 16.26 9.66 -11.76
C LYS A 73 16.64 8.49 -10.86
N VAL A 74 16.62 7.29 -11.42
CA VAL A 74 17.11 6.09 -10.76
C VAL A 74 18.23 5.49 -11.58
N ASN A 75 19.44 5.50 -11.04
CA ASN A 75 20.63 4.93 -11.66
C ASN A 75 20.68 3.42 -11.49
N ASN A 76 21.38 2.73 -12.35
CA ASN A 76 21.62 1.29 -12.33
C ASN A 76 20.33 0.46 -12.36
N LEU A 77 19.30 0.96 -13.04
CA LEU A 77 18.07 0.22 -13.22
C LEU A 77 18.33 -1.13 -13.90
N PRO A 78 17.66 -2.19 -13.44
CA PRO A 78 17.61 -3.43 -14.21
C PRO A 78 16.78 -3.22 -15.49
N THR A 79 16.66 -4.29 -16.28
CA THR A 79 15.88 -4.24 -17.53
C THR A 79 14.38 -3.95 -17.31
N ARG A 80 13.88 -4.16 -16.09
CA ARG A 80 12.48 -3.88 -15.75
C ARG A 80 12.20 -2.39 -15.72
N LYS A 81 11.11 -1.99 -16.33
CA LYS A 81 10.68 -0.60 -16.39
C LYS A 81 9.95 -0.17 -15.13
N MET A 82 10.16 1.07 -14.74
CA MET A 82 9.33 1.74 -13.73
C MET A 82 7.96 2.01 -14.34
N LEU A 83 6.89 1.50 -13.72
CA LEU A 83 5.54 1.61 -14.26
C LEU A 83 4.70 2.64 -13.53
N GLU A 84 4.44 2.45 -12.24
CA GLU A 84 3.45 3.24 -11.48
C GLU A 84 3.67 3.13 -9.96
N ALA A 85 2.77 3.73 -9.18
CA ALA A 85 2.73 3.59 -7.72
C ALA A 85 4.00 4.06 -7.01
N SER A 86 4.45 5.28 -7.32
CA SER A 86 5.62 5.88 -6.67
C SER A 86 5.36 6.13 -5.18
N TYR A 87 6.34 5.80 -4.35
CA TYR A 87 6.28 6.03 -2.92
C TYR A 87 7.67 6.40 -2.38
N ILE A 88 7.72 7.36 -1.45
CA ILE A 88 8.96 7.72 -0.75
C ILE A 88 8.78 7.43 0.74
N HIS A 89 9.80 6.84 1.34
CA HIS A 89 9.95 6.80 2.78
C HIS A 89 11.39 7.11 3.17
N LYS A 90 11.62 7.41 4.45
CA LYS A 90 12.93 7.69 4.99
C LYS A 90 13.23 6.75 6.14
N HIS A 91 14.42 6.16 6.14
CA HIS A 91 14.88 5.32 7.24
C HIS A 91 16.32 5.67 7.57
N LYS A 92 16.60 6.02 8.84
CA LYS A 92 17.93 6.42 9.33
C LYS A 92 18.65 7.43 8.43
N GLY A 93 17.92 8.45 7.98
CA GLY A 93 18.46 9.53 7.17
C GLY A 93 18.61 9.25 5.67
N THR A 94 18.37 8.02 5.23
CA THR A 94 18.37 7.62 3.82
C THR A 94 16.97 7.68 3.26
N TYR A 95 16.81 8.24 2.06
CA TYR A 95 15.54 8.24 1.32
C TYR A 95 15.46 7.02 0.42
N TYR A 96 14.31 6.41 0.40
CA TYR A 96 13.97 5.25 -0.42
C TYR A 96 12.84 5.66 -1.36
N PHE A 97 13.08 5.54 -2.65
CA PHE A 97 12.06 5.71 -3.68
C PHE A 97 11.68 4.33 -4.20
N SER A 98 10.44 3.95 -4.01
CA SER A 98 9.93 2.66 -4.45
C SER A 98 8.78 2.82 -5.44
N TYR A 99 8.60 1.83 -6.31
CA TYR A 99 7.69 1.89 -7.43
C TYR A 99 7.31 0.49 -7.91
N SER A 100 6.16 0.40 -8.57
CA SER A 100 5.76 -0.82 -9.29
C SER A 100 6.51 -0.93 -10.61
N THR A 101 6.98 -2.13 -10.93
CA THR A 101 7.63 -2.42 -12.22
C THR A 101 6.63 -2.81 -13.30
N GLY A 102 7.03 -2.66 -14.57
CA GLY A 102 6.22 -3.00 -15.72
C GLY A 102 5.94 -4.50 -15.84
N TRP A 103 4.73 -4.81 -16.21
CA TRP A 103 4.23 -6.17 -16.45
C TRP A 103 4.70 -6.77 -17.78
N GLN A 104 5.20 -5.97 -18.69
CA GLN A 104 5.67 -6.43 -20.02
C GLN A 104 6.93 -7.29 -19.94
N GLN A 105 7.66 -7.24 -18.84
CA GLN A 105 8.93 -7.93 -18.64
C GLN A 105 8.85 -8.99 -17.53
N GLY A 106 7.67 -9.51 -17.29
CA GLY A 106 7.38 -10.50 -16.28
C GLY A 106 6.40 -9.99 -15.24
N ALA A 107 6.22 -10.75 -14.17
CA ALA A 107 5.35 -10.35 -13.08
C ALA A 107 5.81 -9.03 -12.45
N PRO A 108 4.91 -8.05 -12.21
CA PRO A 108 5.24 -6.81 -11.56
C PRO A 108 5.80 -7.05 -10.15
N THR A 109 6.79 -6.25 -9.79
CA THR A 109 7.40 -6.24 -8.46
C THR A 109 7.34 -4.82 -7.91
N ILE A 110 7.58 -4.65 -6.63
CA ILE A 110 7.91 -3.36 -6.04
C ILE A 110 9.42 -3.30 -5.90
N ASP A 111 10.03 -2.50 -6.75
CA ASP A 111 11.46 -2.23 -6.70
C ASP A 111 11.74 -0.90 -6.02
N TYR A 112 13.00 -0.69 -5.62
CA TYR A 112 13.39 0.55 -4.97
C TYR A 112 14.83 0.98 -5.28
N GLY A 113 15.07 2.27 -5.11
CA GLY A 113 16.39 2.88 -5.06
C GLY A 113 16.55 3.73 -3.82
N THR A 114 17.80 4.06 -3.48
CA THR A 114 18.14 4.90 -2.33
C THR A 114 18.89 6.14 -2.74
N SER A 115 18.76 7.21 -1.94
CA SER A 115 19.46 8.48 -2.09
C SER A 115 19.67 9.16 -0.73
N ASN A 116 20.66 10.03 -0.64
CA ASN A 116 20.81 10.96 0.48
C ASN A 116 20.05 12.29 0.25
N ASN A 117 19.39 12.42 -0.89
CA ASN A 117 18.58 13.59 -1.24
C ASN A 117 17.19 13.12 -1.69
N VAL A 118 16.15 13.70 -1.10
CA VAL A 118 14.77 13.38 -1.42
C VAL A 118 14.42 13.59 -2.90
N MET A 119 15.03 14.57 -3.55
CA MET A 119 14.85 14.82 -4.98
C MET A 119 15.66 13.87 -5.87
N GLY A 120 16.46 12.98 -5.29
CA GLY A 120 17.36 12.09 -6.01
C GLY A 120 18.70 12.73 -6.41
N PRO A 121 19.46 12.16 -7.35
CA PRO A 121 19.18 10.89 -8.01
C PRO A 121 19.23 9.70 -7.04
N TYR A 122 18.40 8.75 -7.28
CA TYR A 122 18.39 7.47 -6.55
C TYR A 122 19.29 6.45 -7.26
N THR A 123 19.75 5.46 -6.51
CA THR A 123 20.46 4.30 -7.06
C THR A 123 19.64 3.07 -6.74
N TRP A 124 19.30 2.30 -7.76
CA TRP A 124 18.55 1.06 -7.60
C TRP A 124 19.27 0.10 -6.65
N LYS A 125 18.54 -0.56 -5.78
CA LYS A 125 19.07 -1.45 -4.73
C LYS A 125 18.47 -2.86 -4.77
N GLY A 126 17.26 -3.01 -5.26
CA GLY A 126 16.62 -4.31 -5.28
C GLY A 126 15.10 -4.26 -5.32
N THR A 127 14.53 -5.39 -4.94
CA THR A 127 13.09 -5.62 -4.89
C THR A 127 12.63 -5.73 -3.44
N ILE A 128 11.65 -4.91 -3.06
CA ILE A 128 10.98 -5.00 -1.75
C ILE A 128 10.01 -6.18 -1.75
N LEU A 129 9.15 -6.20 -2.76
CA LEU A 129 8.05 -7.16 -2.85
C LEU A 129 8.06 -7.81 -4.23
N GLY A 130 8.20 -9.13 -4.28
CA GLY A 130 7.91 -9.92 -5.46
C GLY A 130 6.43 -9.80 -5.82
N ASP A 131 6.02 -10.27 -6.99
CA ASP A 131 4.62 -10.24 -7.35
C ASP A 131 3.79 -11.12 -6.39
N PRO A 132 3.00 -10.52 -5.48
CA PRO A 132 2.22 -11.28 -4.51
C PRO A 132 1.11 -12.10 -5.20
N SER A 133 0.76 -11.73 -6.43
CA SER A 133 -0.22 -12.47 -7.21
C SER A 133 0.30 -13.80 -7.74
N MET A 134 1.60 -13.95 -7.86
CA MET A 134 2.25 -15.15 -8.41
C MET A 134 2.44 -16.30 -7.41
N ASN A 135 2.21 -16.08 -6.13
CA ASN A 135 2.28 -17.14 -5.12
C ASN A 135 1.10 -18.14 -5.20
N GLY A 136 0.68 -18.51 -6.39
CA GLY A 136 -0.49 -19.38 -6.63
C GLY A 136 -1.84 -18.72 -6.35
N ARG A 137 -1.85 -17.41 -6.12
CA ARG A 137 -3.02 -16.66 -5.64
C ARG A 137 -3.71 -15.83 -6.71
N SER A 138 -2.98 -15.45 -7.74
CA SER A 138 -3.52 -14.83 -8.95
C SER A 138 -2.62 -15.11 -10.13
N ILE A 139 -3.19 -15.13 -11.33
CA ILE A 139 -2.46 -15.29 -12.59
C ILE A 139 -2.27 -13.97 -13.34
N ASN A 140 -2.94 -12.91 -12.89
CA ASN A 140 -2.88 -11.60 -13.52
C ASN A 140 -2.17 -10.63 -12.58
N GLY A 141 -0.87 -10.48 -12.77
CA GLY A 141 0.02 -9.70 -11.92
C GLY A 141 0.06 -8.21 -12.24
N ASN A 142 -0.96 -7.63 -12.80
CA ASN A 142 -1.03 -6.20 -13.02
C ASN A 142 -1.52 -5.46 -11.76
N ASN A 143 -1.02 -4.26 -11.56
CA ASN A 143 -1.27 -3.39 -10.41
C ASN A 143 -0.68 -3.89 -9.08
N ASN A 144 0.58 -3.63 -8.89
CA ASN A 144 1.24 -3.89 -7.63
C ASN A 144 1.48 -2.56 -6.91
N HIS A 145 0.59 -2.20 -5.99
CA HIS A 145 0.67 -0.97 -5.20
C HIS A 145 1.03 -1.28 -3.75
N HIS A 146 1.71 -0.35 -3.11
CA HIS A 146 2.20 -0.52 -1.75
C HIS A 146 2.27 0.80 -0.99
N GLY A 147 2.44 0.68 0.32
CA GLY A 147 2.86 1.73 1.22
C GLY A 147 3.78 1.14 2.28
N ILE A 148 4.64 1.95 2.86
CA ILE A 148 5.55 1.53 3.93
C ILE A 148 5.24 2.34 5.17
N ALA A 149 5.16 1.67 6.32
CA ALA A 149 4.87 2.29 7.59
C ALA A 149 5.83 1.77 8.67
N GLU A 150 6.23 2.66 9.56
CA GLU A 150 6.92 2.29 10.80
C GLU A 150 5.93 2.41 11.96
N PHE A 151 5.87 1.38 12.79
CA PHE A 151 5.01 1.35 13.96
C PHE A 151 5.67 0.58 15.09
N LYS A 152 5.79 1.20 16.25
CA LYS A 152 6.42 0.63 17.46
C LYS A 152 7.79 -0.02 17.22
N GLY A 153 8.61 0.60 16.37
CA GLY A 153 9.97 0.13 16.06
C GLY A 153 10.05 -0.98 15.01
N HIS A 154 8.93 -1.37 14.44
CA HIS A 154 8.84 -2.33 13.34
C HIS A 154 8.51 -1.63 12.03
N SER A 155 9.00 -2.15 10.93
CA SER A 155 8.68 -1.65 9.58
C SER A 155 7.76 -2.63 8.87
N TYR A 156 6.76 -2.10 8.18
CA TYR A 156 5.76 -2.90 7.50
C TYR A 156 5.60 -2.44 6.05
N VAL A 157 5.39 -3.39 5.16
CA VAL A 157 4.86 -3.12 3.84
C VAL A 157 3.38 -3.46 3.80
N VAL A 158 2.57 -2.48 3.44
CA VAL A 158 1.14 -2.63 3.16
C VAL A 158 0.98 -2.69 1.66
N TYR A 159 0.35 -3.72 1.16
CA TYR A 159 0.22 -3.93 -0.28
C TYR A 159 -1.14 -4.55 -0.60
N HIS A 160 -1.46 -4.65 -1.86
CA HIS A 160 -2.64 -5.39 -2.27
C HIS A 160 -2.28 -6.68 -2.98
N ASP A 161 -3.13 -7.66 -2.81
CA ASP A 161 -3.15 -8.90 -3.56
C ASP A 161 -4.60 -9.26 -3.97
N ARG A 162 -4.85 -10.48 -4.35
CA ARG A 162 -6.16 -10.96 -4.79
C ARG A 162 -6.69 -12.15 -4.01
N ARG A 163 -6.23 -12.33 -2.79
CA ARG A 163 -6.57 -13.50 -1.96
C ARG A 163 -8.06 -13.63 -1.73
N ILE A 164 -8.74 -12.53 -1.41
CA ILE A 164 -10.17 -12.55 -1.16
C ILE A 164 -10.93 -12.88 -2.45
N ALA A 165 -10.59 -12.24 -3.55
CA ALA A 165 -11.24 -12.49 -4.84
C ALA A 165 -11.05 -13.94 -5.32
N LYS A 166 -9.97 -14.58 -4.93
CA LYS A 166 -9.66 -16.00 -5.24
C LYS A 166 -10.22 -16.99 -4.23
N GLY A 167 -10.88 -16.52 -3.19
CA GLY A 167 -11.34 -17.40 -2.11
C GLY A 167 -10.21 -18.02 -1.31
N HIS A 168 -9.06 -17.34 -1.23
CA HIS A 168 -7.89 -17.81 -0.50
C HIS A 168 -8.22 -18.04 0.98
N ASN A 169 -7.63 -19.05 1.59
CA ASN A 169 -7.90 -19.46 2.97
C ASN A 169 -9.38 -19.76 3.28
N GLY A 170 -10.15 -20.22 2.31
CA GLY A 170 -11.57 -20.52 2.49
C GLY A 170 -12.46 -19.27 2.64
N LEU A 171 -11.93 -18.09 2.29
CA LEU A 171 -12.74 -16.89 2.19
C LEU A 171 -13.71 -17.02 1.00
N GLU A 172 -14.90 -16.48 1.16
CA GLU A 172 -15.88 -16.46 0.08
C GLU A 172 -15.37 -15.60 -1.09
N ILE A 173 -15.60 -16.11 -2.30
CA ILE A 173 -15.35 -15.35 -3.51
C ILE A 173 -16.38 -14.24 -3.58
N ILE A 174 -15.92 -13.00 -3.66
CA ILE A 174 -16.79 -11.84 -3.83
C ILE A 174 -17.12 -11.72 -5.32
N PRO A 175 -18.41 -11.79 -5.70
CA PRO A 175 -18.81 -11.52 -7.08
C PRO A 175 -18.42 -10.12 -7.50
N ALA A 176 -18.13 -9.94 -8.78
CA ALA A 176 -17.88 -8.62 -9.32
C ALA A 176 -19.08 -7.69 -9.14
N ASP A 177 -18.82 -6.41 -8.90
CA ASP A 177 -19.86 -5.38 -8.75
C ASP A 177 -20.67 -5.13 -10.04
N ASP A 178 -20.23 -5.71 -11.16
CA ASP A 178 -20.91 -5.61 -12.46
C ASP A 178 -22.14 -6.53 -12.59
N GLY A 179 -22.53 -7.20 -11.52
CA GLY A 179 -23.70 -8.09 -11.48
C GLY A 179 -23.50 -9.42 -12.25
N LYS A 180 -22.33 -9.69 -12.76
CA LYS A 180 -22.02 -10.96 -13.43
C LYS A 180 -21.68 -12.00 -12.40
N ALA A 181 -22.26 -13.17 -12.53
CA ALA A 181 -22.11 -14.28 -11.60
C ALA A 181 -20.70 -14.93 -11.59
N LYS A 182 -19.75 -14.38 -12.31
CA LYS A 182 -18.37 -14.88 -12.34
C LYS A 182 -17.49 -14.02 -11.45
N PRO A 183 -16.64 -14.61 -10.60
CA PRO A 183 -15.65 -13.87 -9.87
C PRO A 183 -14.78 -13.09 -10.85
N ASN A 184 -14.82 -11.77 -10.79
CA ASN A 184 -13.93 -10.95 -11.59
C ASN A 184 -12.62 -10.78 -10.84
N GLU A 185 -11.62 -11.54 -11.23
CA GLU A 185 -10.30 -11.47 -10.63
C GLU A 185 -9.51 -10.24 -11.06
N GLY A 186 -9.98 -9.56 -12.11
CA GLY A 186 -9.21 -8.57 -12.84
C GLY A 186 -8.62 -7.45 -11.96
N TYR A 187 -9.46 -6.68 -11.31
CA TYR A 187 -9.04 -5.48 -10.58
C TYR A 187 -9.43 -5.47 -9.10
N HIS A 188 -9.89 -6.60 -8.58
CA HIS A 188 -10.17 -6.74 -7.16
C HIS A 188 -8.87 -6.66 -6.36
N ARG A 189 -8.89 -5.88 -5.30
CA ARG A 189 -7.73 -5.65 -4.43
C ARG A 189 -8.08 -6.02 -3.01
N SER A 190 -7.26 -6.86 -2.41
CA SER A 190 -7.32 -7.22 -1.00
C SER A 190 -6.12 -6.60 -0.31
N VAL A 191 -6.32 -5.98 0.83
CA VAL A 191 -5.21 -5.42 1.62
C VAL A 191 -4.47 -6.56 2.32
N SER A 192 -3.15 -6.52 2.21
CA SER A 192 -2.22 -7.40 2.90
C SER A 192 -1.12 -6.60 3.56
N VAL A 193 -0.57 -7.13 4.63
CA VAL A 193 0.51 -6.52 5.40
C VAL A 193 1.50 -7.61 5.78
N ASP A 194 2.78 -7.35 5.57
CA ASP A 194 3.87 -8.17 6.11
C ASP A 194 4.95 -7.28 6.71
N GLU A 195 5.73 -7.83 7.62
CA GLU A 195 6.85 -7.14 8.23
C GLU A 195 8.01 -7.04 7.23
N MET A 196 8.70 -5.91 7.24
CA MET A 196 9.81 -5.59 6.37
C MET A 196 11.08 -5.35 7.19
N PHE A 197 12.21 -5.88 6.74
CA PHE A 197 13.47 -5.80 7.44
C PHE A 197 14.54 -5.12 6.59
N TYR A 198 15.41 -4.36 7.27
CA TYR A 198 16.60 -3.79 6.67
C TYR A 198 17.83 -4.61 7.01
N ASN A 199 18.74 -4.73 6.06
CA ASN A 199 20.09 -5.25 6.28
C ASN A 199 20.96 -4.19 6.98
N ALA A 200 22.12 -4.60 7.47
CA ALA A 200 23.06 -3.70 8.15
C ALA A 200 23.55 -2.56 7.25
N ASP A 201 23.58 -2.76 5.93
CA ASP A 201 23.96 -1.75 4.93
C ASP A 201 22.81 -0.84 4.50
N GLY A 202 21.63 -0.99 5.13
CA GLY A 202 20.43 -0.22 4.81
C GLY A 202 19.66 -0.73 3.60
N THR A 203 20.07 -1.81 2.95
CA THR A 203 19.23 -2.43 1.91
C THR A 203 18.04 -3.15 2.55
N ILE A 204 16.92 -3.22 1.80
CA ILE A 204 15.71 -3.88 2.26
C ILE A 204 15.79 -5.36 1.86
N GLN A 205 15.48 -6.24 2.80
CA GLN A 205 15.28 -7.66 2.50
C GLN A 205 13.99 -7.84 1.71
N THR A 206 14.04 -8.66 0.66
CA THR A 206 12.81 -8.98 -0.08
C THR A 206 11.79 -9.60 0.85
N VAL A 207 10.62 -8.99 0.92
CA VAL A 207 9.55 -9.38 1.85
C VAL A 207 8.95 -10.72 1.43
N LYS A 208 8.84 -11.61 2.39
CA LYS A 208 8.12 -12.87 2.21
C LYS A 208 6.64 -12.63 2.42
N VAL A 209 5.86 -12.78 1.37
CA VAL A 209 4.40 -12.72 1.46
C VAL A 209 3.87 -13.90 2.29
N THR A 210 3.14 -13.60 3.36
CA THR A 210 2.58 -14.61 4.26
C THR A 210 1.06 -14.61 4.28
N ASP A 211 0.47 -15.67 4.78
CA ASP A 211 -0.97 -15.75 5.04
C ASP A 211 -1.32 -15.27 6.45
N GLU A 212 -0.35 -15.33 7.33
CA GLU A 212 -0.48 -14.96 8.74
C GLU A 212 -0.38 -13.45 8.93
N GLY A 213 0.32 -12.75 8.04
CA GLY A 213 0.69 -11.34 8.23
C GLY A 213 1.82 -11.15 9.25
N PRO A 214 2.04 -9.92 9.73
CA PRO A 214 3.07 -9.64 10.70
C PRO A 214 2.81 -10.29 12.06
N ALA A 215 3.87 -10.52 12.83
CA ALA A 215 3.76 -10.99 14.20
C ALA A 215 3.01 -9.97 15.06
N GLN A 216 2.29 -10.46 16.05
CA GLN A 216 1.61 -9.63 17.03
C GLN A 216 2.66 -8.96 17.93
N ILE A 217 2.58 -7.64 18.09
CA ILE A 217 3.56 -6.86 18.85
C ILE A 217 3.28 -6.95 20.35
N GLU A 218 2.01 -6.91 20.74
CA GLU A 218 1.56 -6.94 22.12
C GLU A 218 0.44 -7.94 22.28
N ASN A 219 0.31 -8.49 23.47
CA ASN A 219 -0.84 -9.34 23.79
C ASN A 219 -2.13 -8.52 23.80
N PHE A 220 -3.22 -9.15 23.37
CA PHE A 220 -4.55 -8.56 23.40
C PHE A 220 -5.09 -8.63 24.84
N ASP A 221 -5.46 -7.46 25.39
CA ASP A 221 -6.13 -7.38 26.69
C ASP A 221 -7.63 -7.60 26.49
N PRO A 222 -8.22 -8.71 26.96
CA PRO A 222 -9.65 -8.98 26.76
C PRO A 222 -10.56 -8.12 27.64
N TYR A 223 -10.00 -7.35 28.55
CA TYR A 223 -10.74 -6.50 29.48
C TYR A 223 -10.87 -5.04 29.01
N ASP A 224 -10.20 -4.70 27.91
CA ASP A 224 -10.30 -3.37 27.29
C ASP A 224 -11.31 -3.34 26.14
N TRP A 225 -11.67 -2.14 25.70
CA TRP A 225 -12.60 -1.94 24.61
C TRP A 225 -11.89 -1.87 23.25
N TYR A 226 -12.31 -2.72 22.32
CA TYR A 226 -11.77 -2.75 20.98
C TYR A 226 -12.89 -2.67 19.93
N PRO A 227 -12.62 -2.07 18.78
CA PRO A 227 -13.55 -2.17 17.65
C PRO A 227 -13.83 -3.62 17.30
N ALA A 228 -15.07 -3.95 16.97
CA ALA A 228 -15.47 -5.31 16.60
C ALA A 228 -14.72 -5.87 15.38
N LEU A 229 -14.07 -5.02 14.60
CA LEU A 229 -13.19 -5.38 13.49
C LEU A 229 -11.82 -5.93 13.94
N THR A 230 -11.46 -5.78 15.22
CA THR A 230 -10.19 -6.28 15.77
C THR A 230 -10.25 -7.80 15.87
N SER A 231 -9.79 -8.45 14.82
CA SER A 231 -9.77 -9.91 14.75
C SER A 231 -8.58 -10.39 13.92
N SER A 232 -7.99 -11.52 14.32
CA SER A 232 -6.88 -12.13 13.58
C SER A 232 -7.36 -13.00 12.43
N LYS A 233 -8.53 -13.60 12.54
CA LYS A 233 -9.19 -14.38 11.49
C LYS A 233 -10.71 -14.32 11.65
N GLN A 234 -11.39 -14.57 10.55
CA GLN A 234 -12.84 -14.66 10.53
C GLN A 234 -13.33 -15.68 9.51
N LYS A 235 -14.56 -16.12 9.66
CA LYS A 235 -15.30 -16.87 8.66
C LYS A 235 -16.76 -16.43 8.64
N GLY A 236 -17.31 -16.27 7.43
CA GLY A 236 -18.72 -15.95 7.25
C GLY A 236 -19.17 -14.62 7.88
N ILE A 237 -18.29 -13.63 7.96
CA ILE A 237 -18.60 -12.32 8.52
C ILE A 237 -18.22 -11.23 7.53
N ARG A 238 -19.07 -10.23 7.41
CA ARG A 238 -18.76 -8.98 6.70
C ARG A 238 -18.92 -7.80 7.65
N SER A 239 -18.20 -6.73 7.37
CA SER A 239 -18.39 -5.45 8.05
C SER A 239 -19.23 -4.52 7.20
N ARG A 240 -19.96 -3.64 7.85
CA ARG A 240 -20.69 -2.53 7.26
C ARG A 240 -20.51 -1.32 8.13
N SER A 241 -20.20 -0.16 7.52
CA SER A 241 -20.23 1.10 8.25
C SER A 241 -21.67 1.42 8.70
N ASN A 242 -21.81 1.78 9.95
CA ASN A 242 -23.06 2.30 10.48
C ASN A 242 -23.02 3.83 10.36
N PHE A 243 -23.99 4.40 9.66
CA PHE A 243 -24.09 5.85 9.46
C PHE A 243 -25.16 6.41 10.38
N VAL A 244 -24.76 7.34 11.24
CA VAL A 244 -25.67 8.15 12.02
C VAL A 244 -25.60 9.57 11.51
N GLN A 245 -26.74 10.12 11.09
CA GLN A 245 -26.84 11.47 10.50
C GLN A 245 -25.87 11.72 9.33
N GLY A 246 -25.67 10.71 8.49
CA GLY A 246 -24.77 10.80 7.32
C GLY A 246 -23.26 10.73 7.63
N LYS A 247 -22.88 10.51 8.89
CA LYS A 247 -21.50 10.30 9.30
C LYS A 247 -21.27 8.83 9.65
N ALA A 248 -20.11 8.29 9.28
CA ALA A 248 -19.69 6.98 9.78
C ALA A 248 -19.49 7.08 11.28
N ALA A 249 -20.34 6.39 12.04
CA ALA A 249 -20.27 6.41 13.50
C ALA A 249 -19.53 5.18 14.01
N ASP A 250 -19.72 4.02 13.34
CA ASP A 250 -19.20 2.76 13.83
C ASP A 250 -19.22 1.69 12.73
N HIS A 251 -18.63 0.53 13.00
CA HIS A 251 -18.70 -0.64 12.14
C HIS A 251 -19.55 -1.73 12.78
N VAL A 252 -20.41 -2.30 11.98
CA VAL A 252 -21.25 -3.44 12.40
C VAL A 252 -20.75 -4.69 11.69
N LEU A 253 -20.59 -5.76 12.44
CA LEU A 253 -20.29 -7.09 11.90
C LEU A 253 -21.58 -7.84 11.66
N LEU A 254 -21.73 -8.39 10.47
CA LEU A 254 -22.90 -9.12 10.03
C LEU A 254 -22.50 -10.54 9.61
N PRO A 255 -23.13 -11.60 10.14
CA PRO A 255 -22.93 -12.94 9.61
C PRO A 255 -23.46 -13.02 8.18
N LEU A 256 -22.72 -13.71 7.31
CA LEU A 256 -23.08 -13.93 5.91
C LEU A 256 -24.00 -15.15 5.74
N SER A 257 -23.94 -16.10 6.65
CA SER A 257 -24.77 -17.29 6.62
C SER A 257 -25.23 -17.71 8.03
N SER A 258 -26.30 -18.48 8.08
CA SER A 258 -26.79 -19.03 9.34
C SER A 258 -26.01 -20.25 9.84
N LYS A 259 -25.06 -20.75 9.04
CA LYS A 259 -24.46 -22.06 9.33
C LYS A 259 -23.17 -22.00 10.13
N GLU A 260 -22.31 -21.05 9.86
CA GLU A 260 -21.03 -20.89 10.56
C GLU A 260 -20.46 -19.50 10.37
N SER A 261 -20.45 -18.73 11.43
CA SER A 261 -19.83 -17.40 11.44
C SER A 261 -19.06 -17.23 12.73
N TRP A 262 -17.77 -16.90 12.62
CA TRP A 262 -16.93 -16.74 13.80
C TRP A 262 -15.85 -15.69 13.56
N LEU A 263 -15.38 -15.12 14.66
CA LEU A 263 -14.19 -14.28 14.75
C LEU A 263 -13.17 -14.97 15.66
N ARG A 264 -11.91 -14.80 15.35
CA ARG A 264 -10.81 -15.21 16.23
C ARG A 264 -9.97 -13.99 16.60
N VAL A 265 -9.74 -13.83 17.89
CA VAL A 265 -8.73 -12.92 18.43
C VAL A 265 -7.57 -13.78 18.90
N SER A 266 -6.34 -13.39 18.53
CA SER A 266 -5.13 -14.14 18.87
C SER A 266 -4.30 -13.40 19.92
N GLY A 267 -3.42 -14.15 20.62
CA GLY A 267 -2.49 -13.58 21.59
C GLY A 267 -3.19 -12.90 22.76
N VAL A 268 -4.30 -13.47 23.22
CA VAL A 268 -5.05 -12.92 24.35
C VAL A 268 -4.33 -13.23 25.66
N ASP A 269 -4.11 -12.18 26.45
CA ASP A 269 -3.60 -12.30 27.83
C ASP A 269 -4.73 -12.06 28.82
N PHE A 270 -5.15 -13.12 29.48
CA PHE A 270 -6.14 -13.06 30.54
C PHE A 270 -5.58 -12.65 31.90
N GLY A 271 -4.27 -12.34 31.98
CA GLY A 271 -3.57 -12.02 33.22
C GLY A 271 -3.28 -13.26 34.06
N THR A 272 -2.72 -13.01 35.25
CA THR A 272 -2.32 -14.04 36.19
C THR A 272 -3.36 -14.32 37.30
N ALA A 273 -4.40 -13.51 37.39
CA ALA A 273 -5.45 -13.68 38.37
C ALA A 273 -6.39 -14.81 37.91
N ALA A 274 -6.25 -15.97 38.48
CA ALA A 274 -7.27 -17.01 38.37
C ALA A 274 -8.56 -16.54 39.08
N THR A 275 -9.45 -15.94 38.31
CA THR A 275 -10.81 -15.73 38.77
C THR A 275 -11.61 -16.95 38.33
N GLY A 276 -11.93 -17.79 39.27
CA GLY A 276 -12.85 -18.88 39.08
C GLY A 276 -14.27 -18.39 38.84
#